data_160e94efb3d00cdc897733724879eb41
#
_entry.id   160e94efb3d00cdc897733724879eb41
#
_cell.length_a   1.000
_cell.length_b   1.000
_cell.length_c   1.000
_cell.angle_alpha   90.00
_cell.angle_beta   90.00
_cell.angle_gamma   90.00
#
_symmetry.space_group_name_H-M   'P 1'
#
loop_
_entity.id
_entity.type
_entity.pdbx_description
1 polymer ?
#
loop_
_entity_poly.entity_id
_entity_poly.type
_entity_poly.pdbx_seq_one_letter_code
_entity_poly.pdbx_strand_id
1 'polypeptide(L)'
;MRKVIACVLAALFLAPVSSFAMGSGDKFSDAQTGLTYTVYKPGNTLGLSVNKFQLISCGMGSEQWIYAKYGGTKRYIEIMQTMAGVKCSDPGLSKYLKTVSINGIKAKLYVYCDPMKVAAFKKCSTVDIARVGGYLMFTNKAAKNLKRTEIQVQGIGGITNAQLLTVAKSLKTVTASGKTPQVLPPVMIDPTMTTEVSVRLGNSVVFTVADPDKWSAQIVDPAVAQFIPGGDQGSYTTNPAVKPLKVGTTAMHVMHGSDVFEIQLTVTE
;
A
#
# COMPACT_ATOMS: atom_id res chain seq x y z
N MET A 1 46.95 -52.97 -18.60
CA MET A 1 46.11 -51.86 -19.15
C MET A 1 45.18 -51.38 -18.07
N ARG A 2 45.53 -50.28 -17.35
CA ARG A 2 44.71 -49.66 -16.31
C ARG A 2 44.03 -48.43 -16.91
N LYS A 3 42.68 -48.44 -17.01
CA LYS A 3 41.90 -47.30 -17.46
C LYS A 3 41.70 -46.38 -16.25
N VAL A 4 42.21 -45.16 -16.34
CA VAL A 4 41.96 -44.06 -15.38
C VAL A 4 40.72 -43.37 -15.83
N ILE A 5 39.64 -43.40 -15.02
CA ILE A 5 38.42 -42.63 -15.23
C ILE A 5 38.62 -41.33 -14.50
N ALA A 6 38.72 -40.24 -15.22
CA ALA A 6 38.73 -38.88 -14.68
C ALA A 6 37.30 -38.43 -14.43
N CYS A 7 36.91 -38.34 -13.13
CA CYS A 7 35.67 -37.68 -12.71
C CYS A 7 35.87 -36.16 -12.77
N VAL A 8 35.22 -35.51 -13.74
CA VAL A 8 35.09 -34.05 -13.74
C VAL A 8 33.97 -33.65 -12.78
N LEU A 9 34.33 -33.14 -11.62
CA LEU A 9 33.38 -32.49 -10.72
C LEU A 9 33.01 -31.12 -11.29
N ALA A 10 31.82 -31.01 -11.87
CA ALA A 10 31.22 -29.74 -12.19
C ALA A 10 30.72 -29.08 -10.88
N ALA A 11 31.50 -28.14 -10.34
CA ALA A 11 31.07 -27.28 -9.25
C ALA A 11 30.02 -26.30 -9.77
N LEU A 12 28.75 -26.59 -9.54
CA LEU A 12 27.67 -25.61 -9.68
C LEU A 12 27.87 -24.51 -8.65
N PHE A 13 28.38 -23.37 -9.07
CA PHE A 13 28.33 -22.15 -8.31
C PHE A 13 26.86 -21.68 -8.26
N LEU A 14 26.16 -22.06 -7.21
CA LEU A 14 24.92 -21.41 -6.80
C LEU A 14 25.32 -20.02 -6.29
N ALA A 15 25.32 -19.02 -7.18
CA ALA A 15 25.37 -17.64 -6.76
C ALA A 15 24.15 -17.38 -5.87
N PRO A 16 24.30 -16.80 -4.66
CA PRO A 16 23.16 -16.41 -3.88
C PRO A 16 22.38 -15.36 -4.66
N VAL A 17 21.14 -15.70 -5.02
CA VAL A 17 20.20 -14.73 -5.56
C VAL A 17 19.90 -13.79 -4.41
N SER A 18 20.58 -12.65 -4.36
CA SER A 18 20.27 -11.57 -3.44
C SER A 18 18.88 -11.05 -3.78
N SER A 19 17.86 -11.61 -3.13
CA SER A 19 16.54 -11.04 -3.13
C SER A 19 16.62 -9.70 -2.39
N PHE A 20 16.80 -8.63 -3.12
CA PHE A 20 16.70 -7.28 -2.59
C PHE A 20 15.25 -7.04 -2.16
N ALA A 21 14.94 -7.41 -0.92
CA ALA A 21 13.72 -6.99 -0.28
C ALA A 21 13.83 -5.50 -0.01
N MET A 22 13.19 -4.68 -0.83
CA MET A 22 12.93 -3.28 -0.50
C MET A 22 12.00 -3.26 0.72
N GLY A 23 12.53 -2.91 1.88
CA GLY A 23 11.85 -2.93 3.17
C GLY A 23 12.31 -4.09 4.07
N SER A 24 11.80 -4.10 5.31
CA SER A 24 12.07 -5.17 6.29
C SER A 24 11.28 -6.45 6.02
N GLY A 25 10.44 -6.48 4.97
CA GLY A 25 9.40 -7.49 4.74
C GLY A 25 8.15 -7.28 5.61
N ASP A 26 8.17 -6.35 6.55
CA ASP A 26 7.02 -5.93 7.35
C ASP A 26 6.58 -4.51 6.99
N LYS A 27 5.54 -4.41 6.17
CA LYS A 27 5.00 -3.14 5.67
C LYS A 27 4.60 -2.16 6.79
N PHE A 28 4.20 -2.64 7.97
CA PHE A 28 3.87 -1.78 9.11
C PHE A 28 5.11 -1.18 9.75
N SER A 29 6.18 -1.96 9.92
CA SER A 29 7.47 -1.47 10.43
C SER A 29 8.13 -0.50 9.46
N ASP A 30 7.98 -0.73 8.15
CA ASP A 30 8.46 0.17 7.11
C ASP A 30 7.67 1.49 7.15
N ALA A 31 6.34 1.43 7.25
CA ALA A 31 5.47 2.61 7.38
C ALA A 31 5.79 3.44 8.64
N GLN A 32 6.09 2.79 9.77
CA GLN A 32 6.46 3.48 11.01
C GLN A 32 7.69 4.38 10.84
N THR A 33 8.60 4.03 9.94
CA THR A 33 9.82 4.85 9.70
C THR A 33 9.48 6.24 9.16
N GLY A 34 8.42 6.37 8.35
CA GLY A 34 8.01 7.65 7.73
C GLY A 34 6.84 8.36 8.41
N LEU A 35 6.18 7.75 9.39
CA LEU A 35 4.98 8.31 10.00
C LEU A 35 5.25 8.93 11.38
N THR A 36 4.57 10.04 11.67
CA THR A 36 4.72 10.82 12.91
C THR A 36 3.88 10.29 14.07
N TYR A 37 3.00 9.32 13.83
CA TYR A 37 2.15 8.68 14.82
C TYR A 37 2.50 7.19 15.01
N THR A 38 2.10 6.61 16.14
CA THR A 38 2.40 5.22 16.47
C THR A 38 1.64 4.26 15.56
N VAL A 39 2.34 3.39 14.84
CA VAL A 39 1.75 2.37 13.97
C VAL A 39 1.48 1.08 14.74
N TYR A 40 0.33 0.46 14.47
CA TYR A 40 -0.11 -0.79 15.07
C TYR A 40 -0.32 -1.87 14.01
N LYS A 41 0.17 -3.07 14.28
CA LYS A 41 0.00 -4.25 13.43
C LYS A 41 -0.91 -5.26 14.12
N PRO A 42 -1.90 -5.86 13.43
CA PRO A 42 -2.71 -6.91 14.02
C PRO A 42 -1.89 -8.20 14.20
N GLY A 43 -1.97 -8.78 15.39
CA GLY A 43 -1.44 -10.11 15.68
C GLY A 43 -2.41 -11.23 15.31
N ASN A 44 -3.70 -10.89 15.10
CA ASN A 44 -4.74 -11.82 14.68
C ASN A 44 -5.58 -11.19 13.57
N THR A 45 -5.61 -11.81 12.41
CA THR A 45 -6.38 -11.40 11.23
C THR A 45 -7.49 -12.39 10.90
N LEU A 46 -7.87 -13.25 11.84
CA LEU A 46 -8.84 -14.35 11.65
C LEU A 46 -8.45 -15.32 10.53
N GLY A 47 -7.14 -15.53 10.34
CA GLY A 47 -6.60 -16.35 9.25
C GLY A 47 -6.69 -15.72 7.86
N LEU A 48 -7.12 -14.47 7.76
CA LEU A 48 -7.19 -13.76 6.48
C LEU A 48 -5.81 -13.23 6.09
N SER A 49 -5.40 -13.47 4.85
CA SER A 49 -4.14 -12.95 4.29
C SER A 49 -4.27 -11.47 3.94
N VAL A 50 -3.16 -10.73 4.01
CA VAL A 50 -3.12 -9.34 3.56
C VAL A 50 -3.38 -9.29 2.05
N ASN A 51 -4.37 -8.50 1.63
CA ASN A 51 -4.72 -8.28 0.23
C ASN A 51 -4.19 -6.93 -0.26
N LYS A 52 -4.29 -5.90 0.59
CA LYS A 52 -3.90 -4.55 0.24
C LYS A 52 -3.25 -3.86 1.43
N PHE A 53 -2.17 -3.13 1.19
CA PHE A 53 -1.55 -2.22 2.15
C PHE A 53 -1.13 -0.96 1.41
N GLN A 54 -1.58 0.20 1.88
CA GLN A 54 -1.30 1.49 1.26
C GLN A 54 -1.07 2.57 2.32
N LEU A 55 -0.19 3.49 1.99
CA LEU A 55 -0.11 4.80 2.61
C LEU A 55 -0.85 5.78 1.69
N ILE A 56 -1.86 6.46 2.22
CA ILE A 56 -2.75 7.34 1.45
C ILE A 56 -2.62 8.74 2.04
N SER A 57 -2.40 9.75 1.20
CA SER A 57 -2.34 11.14 1.63
C SER A 57 -3.71 11.64 2.11
N CYS A 58 -3.73 12.42 3.17
CA CYS A 58 -4.91 13.00 3.76
C CYS A 58 -5.08 14.46 3.30
N GLY A 59 -5.85 14.67 2.23
CA GLY A 59 -6.06 15.99 1.65
C GLY A 59 -4.77 16.62 1.11
N MET A 60 -4.64 17.93 1.22
CA MET A 60 -3.45 18.69 0.80
C MET A 60 -2.31 18.70 1.85
N GLY A 61 -2.46 17.94 2.95
CA GLY A 61 -1.44 17.86 4.00
C GLY A 61 -0.39 16.80 3.75
N SER A 62 0.74 16.89 4.44
CA SER A 62 1.81 15.89 4.42
C SER A 62 1.48 14.62 5.21
N GLU A 63 0.38 14.62 5.95
CA GLU A 63 0.00 13.49 6.79
C GLU A 63 -0.56 12.35 5.94
N GLN A 64 -0.02 11.16 6.16
CA GLN A 64 -0.48 9.94 5.50
C GLN A 64 -1.21 9.06 6.50
N TRP A 65 -2.17 8.28 6.02
CA TRP A 65 -2.84 7.27 6.80
C TRP A 65 -2.63 5.87 6.21
N ILE A 66 -2.62 4.88 7.08
CA ILE A 66 -2.49 3.48 6.69
C ILE A 66 -3.87 2.92 6.36
N TYR A 67 -3.98 2.28 5.21
CA TYR A 67 -5.07 1.40 4.85
C TYR A 67 -4.54 -0.01 4.66
N ALA A 68 -5.00 -0.95 5.47
CA ALA A 68 -4.64 -2.36 5.36
C ALA A 68 -5.91 -3.21 5.26
N LYS A 69 -6.03 -4.01 4.18
CA LYS A 69 -7.13 -4.94 3.95
C LYS A 69 -6.65 -6.38 4.01
N TYR A 70 -7.38 -7.20 4.74
CA TYR A 70 -7.16 -8.62 4.88
C TYR A 70 -8.38 -9.39 4.38
N GLY A 71 -8.17 -10.40 3.54
CA GLY A 71 -9.23 -11.18 2.93
C GLY A 71 -9.64 -10.71 1.54
N GLY A 72 -10.72 -11.27 1.02
CA GLY A 72 -11.19 -11.06 -0.35
C GLY A 72 -12.24 -9.94 -0.50
N THR A 73 -13.07 -10.07 -1.54
CA THR A 73 -14.14 -9.10 -1.83
C THR A 73 -15.39 -9.33 -0.98
N LYS A 74 -15.72 -10.58 -0.68
CA LYS A 74 -16.96 -10.95 0.04
C LYS A 74 -16.79 -10.96 1.57
N ARG A 75 -15.60 -11.33 2.06
CA ARG A 75 -15.27 -11.39 3.48
C ARG A 75 -13.91 -10.78 3.72
N TYR A 76 -13.86 -9.71 4.52
CA TYR A 76 -12.63 -8.98 4.78
C TYR A 76 -12.66 -8.19 6.08
N ILE A 77 -11.46 -7.84 6.54
CA ILE A 77 -11.20 -6.88 7.60
C ILE A 77 -10.40 -5.73 6.99
N GLU A 78 -10.75 -4.51 7.34
CA GLU A 78 -9.96 -3.31 7.03
C GLU A 78 -9.50 -2.65 8.32
N ILE A 79 -8.24 -2.25 8.33
CA ILE A 79 -7.63 -1.51 9.44
C ILE A 79 -7.12 -0.20 8.88
N MET A 80 -7.70 0.89 9.35
CA MET A 80 -7.30 2.24 9.02
C MET A 80 -6.67 2.89 10.24
N GLN A 81 -5.54 3.57 10.04
CA GLN A 81 -4.80 4.24 11.12
C GLN A 81 -4.40 5.64 10.66
N THR A 82 -4.77 6.63 11.46
CA THR A 82 -4.43 8.04 11.22
C THR A 82 -3.85 8.66 12.46
N MET A 83 -3.18 9.79 12.32
CA MET A 83 -2.86 10.63 13.46
C MET A 83 -4.16 11.08 14.15
N ALA A 84 -4.25 10.93 15.46
CA ALA A 84 -5.44 11.31 16.22
C ALA A 84 -5.80 12.80 16.01
N GLY A 85 -7.05 13.04 15.68
CA GLY A 85 -7.60 14.37 15.40
C GLY A 85 -7.60 14.77 13.93
N VAL A 86 -6.97 13.97 13.05
CA VAL A 86 -7.00 14.18 11.60
C VAL A 86 -8.11 13.31 10.99
N LYS A 87 -9.03 13.93 10.27
CA LYS A 87 -10.14 13.23 9.60
C LYS A 87 -9.76 12.94 8.16
N CYS A 88 -9.31 11.71 7.90
CA CYS A 88 -8.89 11.25 6.56
C CYS A 88 -9.89 10.32 5.89
N SER A 89 -10.80 9.73 6.62
CA SER A 89 -11.80 8.80 6.08
C SER A 89 -13.17 9.08 6.67
N ASP A 90 -14.20 8.88 5.86
CA ASP A 90 -15.58 8.82 6.30
C ASP A 90 -15.99 7.34 6.35
N PRO A 91 -16.31 6.79 7.53
CA PRO A 91 -16.76 5.40 7.66
C PRO A 91 -18.15 5.16 7.06
N GLY A 92 -18.82 6.19 6.54
CA GLY A 92 -20.15 6.11 5.96
C GLY A 92 -21.27 6.05 7.00
N LEU A 93 -22.50 5.85 6.51
CA LEU A 93 -23.70 5.81 7.35
C LEU A 93 -23.68 4.59 8.28
N SER A 94 -23.74 4.85 9.58
CA SER A 94 -23.65 3.82 10.60
C SER A 94 -24.41 4.18 11.87
N LYS A 95 -24.81 3.18 12.64
CA LYS A 95 -25.43 3.34 13.95
C LYS A 95 -24.40 3.08 15.05
N TYR A 96 -24.20 4.05 15.94
CA TYR A 96 -23.50 3.81 17.21
C TYR A 96 -24.29 2.83 18.07
N LEU A 97 -23.64 1.80 18.58
CA LEU A 97 -24.25 0.79 19.44
C LEU A 97 -23.88 0.98 20.92
N LYS A 98 -22.59 1.00 21.19
CA LYS A 98 -22.07 1.10 22.57
C LYS A 98 -20.57 1.40 22.60
N THR A 99 -20.08 1.75 23.77
CA THR A 99 -18.65 1.78 24.07
C THR A 99 -18.22 0.42 24.63
N VAL A 100 -17.07 -0.06 24.16
CA VAL A 100 -16.42 -1.29 24.62
C VAL A 100 -14.98 -1.01 25.04
N SER A 101 -14.34 -1.94 25.75
CA SER A 101 -12.94 -1.81 26.13
C SER A 101 -12.03 -2.64 25.22
N ILE A 102 -11.00 -2.01 24.67
CA ILE A 102 -9.91 -2.63 23.90
C ILE A 102 -8.61 -2.39 24.65
N ASN A 103 -8.07 -3.41 25.32
CA ASN A 103 -6.83 -3.31 26.10
C ASN A 103 -6.81 -2.07 27.05
N GLY A 104 -7.94 -1.82 27.75
CA GLY A 104 -8.09 -0.70 28.66
C GLY A 104 -8.48 0.65 28.01
N ILE A 105 -8.59 0.70 26.69
CA ILE A 105 -8.98 1.91 25.94
C ILE A 105 -10.47 1.85 25.57
N LYS A 106 -11.17 2.97 25.72
CA LYS A 106 -12.58 3.09 25.29
C LYS A 106 -12.65 3.12 23.76
N ALA A 107 -13.38 2.18 23.18
CA ALA A 107 -13.66 2.09 21.76
C ALA A 107 -15.16 2.22 21.50
N LYS A 108 -15.54 2.96 20.47
CA LYS A 108 -16.92 3.08 20.00
C LYS A 108 -17.20 1.98 18.99
N LEU A 109 -18.29 1.24 19.17
CA LEU A 109 -18.75 0.18 18.26
C LEU A 109 -19.91 0.68 17.42
N TYR A 110 -19.81 0.49 16.11
CA TYR A 110 -20.79 0.89 15.11
C TYR A 110 -21.22 -0.28 14.22
N VAL A 111 -22.40 -0.18 13.64
CA VAL A 111 -22.95 -1.14 12.68
C VAL A 111 -23.51 -0.42 11.46
N TYR A 112 -23.33 -0.99 10.26
CA TYR A 112 -23.80 -0.42 8.99
C TYR A 112 -25.26 -0.70 8.71
N CYS A 113 -26.16 -0.24 9.58
CA CYS A 113 -27.58 -0.33 9.32
C CYS A 113 -28.07 0.93 8.60
N ASP A 114 -28.91 0.72 7.62
CA ASP A 114 -29.47 1.77 6.76
C ASP A 114 -30.43 2.67 7.58
N PRO A 115 -30.09 3.94 7.78
CA PRO A 115 -30.93 4.87 8.54
C PRO A 115 -32.26 5.19 7.86
N MET A 116 -32.35 5.01 6.53
CA MET A 116 -33.60 5.21 5.77
C MET A 116 -34.65 4.16 6.13
N LYS A 117 -34.23 2.99 6.61
CA LYS A 117 -35.10 1.94 7.12
C LYS A 117 -35.34 2.08 8.64
N VAL A 118 -36.04 3.13 9.04
CA VAL A 118 -36.15 3.61 10.42
C VAL A 118 -36.49 2.50 11.42
N ALA A 119 -37.48 1.64 11.13
CA ALA A 119 -37.88 0.57 12.04
C ALA A 119 -36.77 -0.48 12.22
N ALA A 120 -36.09 -0.87 11.14
CA ALA A 120 -34.96 -1.81 11.17
C ALA A 120 -33.73 -1.15 11.84
N PHE A 121 -33.47 0.11 11.54
CA PHE A 121 -32.37 0.88 12.15
C PHE A 121 -32.51 0.96 13.68
N LYS A 122 -33.71 1.21 14.21
CA LYS A 122 -33.97 1.23 15.66
C LYS A 122 -33.64 -0.11 16.32
N LYS A 123 -33.98 -1.24 15.68
CA LYS A 123 -33.78 -2.61 16.19
C LYS A 123 -32.35 -3.13 15.95
N CYS A 124 -31.56 -2.46 15.11
CA CYS A 124 -30.23 -2.89 14.76
C CYS A 124 -29.29 -2.94 15.96
N SER A 125 -28.55 -4.02 16.11
CA SER A 125 -27.76 -4.38 17.28
C SER A 125 -26.44 -5.05 16.92
N THR A 126 -25.70 -5.54 17.91
CA THR A 126 -24.40 -6.20 17.71
C THR A 126 -24.46 -7.48 16.89
N VAL A 127 -25.60 -8.19 16.86
CA VAL A 127 -25.76 -9.42 16.06
C VAL A 127 -25.84 -9.13 14.56
N ASP A 128 -26.28 -7.93 14.19
CA ASP A 128 -26.38 -7.51 12.80
C ASP A 128 -25.02 -7.25 12.15
N ILE A 129 -23.97 -7.04 12.95
CA ILE A 129 -22.61 -6.78 12.43
C ILE A 129 -22.16 -7.88 11.48
N ALA A 130 -22.45 -9.15 11.78
CA ALA A 130 -22.10 -10.25 10.88
C ALA A 130 -22.82 -10.17 9.51
N ARG A 131 -24.03 -9.61 9.49
CA ARG A 131 -24.85 -9.53 8.28
C ARG A 131 -24.56 -8.30 7.43
N VAL A 132 -24.45 -7.12 8.05
CA VAL A 132 -24.30 -5.85 7.32
C VAL A 132 -22.94 -5.20 7.47
N GLY A 133 -22.07 -5.76 8.31
CA GLY A 133 -20.78 -5.18 8.66
C GLY A 133 -20.86 -4.18 9.81
N GLY A 134 -19.71 -3.75 10.26
CA GLY A 134 -19.56 -2.77 11.31
C GLY A 134 -18.10 -2.48 11.62
N TYR A 135 -17.86 -1.56 12.54
CA TYR A 135 -16.51 -1.16 12.89
C TYR A 135 -16.37 -0.73 14.35
N LEU A 136 -15.13 -0.79 14.81
CA LEU A 136 -14.65 -0.21 16.06
C LEU A 136 -13.82 1.02 15.73
N MET A 137 -13.99 2.09 16.50
CA MET A 137 -13.16 3.30 16.42
C MET A 137 -12.62 3.65 17.80
N PHE A 138 -11.33 3.85 17.92
CA PHE A 138 -10.66 4.18 19.17
C PHE A 138 -9.32 4.88 18.95
N THR A 139 -8.85 5.59 19.96
CA THR A 139 -7.57 6.30 19.94
C THR A 139 -6.60 5.64 20.91
N ASN A 140 -5.52 5.11 20.42
CA ASN A 140 -4.44 4.55 21.22
C ASN A 140 -3.48 5.62 21.74
N LYS A 141 -2.79 5.28 22.83
CA LYS A 141 -1.74 6.13 23.42
C LYS A 141 -0.57 6.25 22.47
N ALA A 142 0.11 7.38 22.53
CA ALA A 142 1.39 7.56 21.83
C ALA A 142 2.47 6.68 22.43
N ALA A 143 3.36 6.17 21.60
CA ALA A 143 4.58 5.49 22.02
C ALA A 143 5.77 6.45 21.86
N LYS A 144 6.56 6.61 22.92
CA LYS A 144 7.76 7.50 22.91
C LYS A 144 7.44 8.92 22.41
N ASN A 145 8.16 9.38 21.39
CA ASN A 145 8.03 10.70 20.80
C ASN A 145 7.03 10.79 19.64
N LEU A 146 6.24 9.72 19.42
CA LEU A 146 5.25 9.66 18.36
C LEU A 146 3.92 10.25 18.83
N LYS A 147 3.07 10.67 17.90
CA LYS A 147 1.71 11.13 18.19
C LYS A 147 0.77 9.95 18.43
N ARG A 148 -0.40 10.24 19.00
CA ARG A 148 -1.48 9.25 19.20
C ARG A 148 -2.08 8.83 17.87
N THR A 149 -2.62 7.61 17.82
CA THR A 149 -3.19 7.03 16.62
C THR A 149 -4.70 6.80 16.82
N GLU A 150 -5.50 7.32 15.91
CA GLU A 150 -6.89 6.90 15.76
C GLU A 150 -6.94 5.66 14.86
N ILE A 151 -7.61 4.63 15.33
CA ILE A 151 -7.69 3.33 14.66
C ILE A 151 -9.16 3.00 14.41
N GLN A 152 -9.46 2.64 13.17
CA GLN A 152 -10.71 2.01 12.78
C GLN A 152 -10.44 0.56 12.38
N VAL A 153 -11.15 -0.38 12.98
CA VAL A 153 -11.16 -1.80 12.60
C VAL A 153 -12.54 -2.15 12.08
N GLN A 154 -12.65 -2.39 10.79
CA GLN A 154 -13.89 -2.68 10.09
C GLN A 154 -13.95 -4.16 9.70
N GLY A 155 -15.15 -4.75 9.71
CA GLY A 155 -15.40 -6.12 9.25
C GLY A 155 -16.65 -6.23 8.41
N ILE A 156 -16.52 -6.96 7.30
CA ILE A 156 -17.60 -7.21 6.33
C ILE A 156 -17.66 -8.70 6.01
N GLY A 157 -18.85 -9.18 5.64
CA GLY A 157 -19.04 -10.54 5.11
C GLY A 157 -18.92 -11.64 6.18
N GLY A 158 -19.75 -11.59 7.19
CA GLY A 158 -19.81 -12.61 8.23
C GLY A 158 -18.81 -12.40 9.38
N ILE A 159 -18.13 -11.24 9.43
CA ILE A 159 -17.27 -10.90 10.57
C ILE A 159 -18.17 -10.48 11.75
N THR A 160 -18.15 -11.24 12.82
CA THR A 160 -18.97 -11.00 14.01
C THR A 160 -18.36 -9.90 14.90
N ASN A 161 -19.18 -9.34 15.82
CA ASN A 161 -18.71 -8.43 16.84
C ASN A 161 -17.55 -9.02 17.68
N ALA A 162 -17.64 -10.28 18.07
CA ALA A 162 -16.59 -10.96 18.84
C ALA A 162 -15.26 -11.04 18.04
N GLN A 163 -15.34 -11.31 16.73
CA GLN A 163 -14.19 -11.35 15.85
C GLN A 163 -13.55 -9.98 15.66
N LEU A 164 -14.36 -8.91 15.48
CA LEU A 164 -13.84 -7.54 15.46
C LEU A 164 -13.07 -7.19 16.73
N LEU A 165 -13.62 -7.54 17.89
CA LEU A 165 -12.96 -7.34 19.19
C LEU A 165 -11.65 -8.12 19.28
N THR A 166 -11.60 -9.35 18.77
CA THR A 166 -10.38 -10.18 18.75
C THR A 166 -9.29 -9.51 17.93
N VAL A 167 -9.63 -9.02 16.72
CA VAL A 167 -8.68 -8.31 15.86
C VAL A 167 -8.18 -7.04 16.54
N ALA A 168 -9.08 -6.19 17.04
CA ALA A 168 -8.73 -4.94 17.69
C ALA A 168 -7.84 -5.13 18.93
N LYS A 169 -8.13 -6.13 19.76
CA LYS A 169 -7.31 -6.50 20.93
C LYS A 169 -5.94 -7.06 20.58
N SER A 170 -5.79 -7.61 19.39
CA SER A 170 -4.52 -8.17 18.91
C SER A 170 -3.52 -7.14 18.38
N LEU A 171 -3.94 -5.87 18.25
CA LEU A 171 -3.09 -4.80 17.76
C LEU A 171 -1.91 -4.53 18.71
N LYS A 172 -0.71 -4.54 18.14
CA LYS A 172 0.55 -4.25 18.86
C LYS A 172 1.31 -3.16 18.12
N THR A 173 2.02 -2.32 18.86
CA THR A 173 2.94 -1.35 18.29
C THR A 173 4.04 -2.04 17.51
N VAL A 174 4.51 -1.41 16.45
CA VAL A 174 5.68 -1.86 15.71
C VAL A 174 6.85 -0.92 15.96
N THR A 175 8.06 -1.46 15.79
CA THR A 175 9.28 -0.66 15.77
C THR A 175 9.56 -0.25 14.33
N ALA A 176 10.00 0.99 14.12
CA ALA A 176 10.46 1.45 12.81
C ALA A 176 11.57 0.53 12.29
N SER A 177 11.47 0.13 11.03
CA SER A 177 12.49 -0.74 10.41
C SER A 177 13.82 -0.04 10.19
N GLY A 178 13.83 1.29 10.24
CA GLY A 178 14.96 2.14 9.84
C GLY A 178 15.20 2.16 8.32
N LYS A 179 14.43 1.35 7.61
CA LYS A 179 14.39 1.35 6.14
C LYS A 179 13.18 2.16 5.73
N THR A 180 13.37 3.44 5.48
CA THR A 180 12.32 4.27 4.87
C THR A 180 11.98 3.63 3.53
N PRO A 181 10.71 3.35 3.21
CA PRO A 181 10.31 3.29 1.82
C PRO A 181 10.63 4.68 1.27
N GLN A 182 11.77 4.81 0.64
CA GLN A 182 12.14 6.06 0.02
C GLN A 182 11.20 6.20 -1.18
N VAL A 183 10.08 6.89 -0.99
CA VAL A 183 9.35 7.45 -2.12
C VAL A 183 10.26 8.55 -2.63
N LEU A 184 11.21 8.15 -3.46
CA LEU A 184 12.05 9.10 -4.16
C LEU A 184 11.11 9.92 -5.05
N PRO A 185 11.30 11.25 -5.12
CA PRO A 185 10.56 12.04 -6.08
C PRO A 185 10.84 11.46 -7.48
N PRO A 186 9.83 11.35 -8.35
CA PRO A 186 10.02 10.81 -9.68
C PRO A 186 11.09 11.60 -10.43
N VAL A 187 11.83 10.91 -11.28
CA VAL A 187 12.74 11.57 -12.21
C VAL A 187 11.89 12.17 -13.32
N MET A 188 11.82 13.49 -13.38
CA MET A 188 11.06 14.22 -14.38
C MET A 188 11.95 14.44 -15.62
N ILE A 189 11.49 14.07 -16.80
CA ILE A 189 12.20 14.28 -18.05
C ILE A 189 11.30 14.89 -19.13
N ASP A 190 11.90 15.63 -20.03
CA ASP A 190 11.31 15.98 -21.33
C ASP A 190 11.88 15.00 -22.37
N PRO A 191 11.04 14.11 -22.94
CA PRO A 191 11.52 13.11 -23.90
C PRO A 191 12.13 13.70 -25.17
N THR A 192 11.79 14.94 -25.53
CA THR A 192 12.30 15.60 -26.74
C THR A 192 13.76 16.10 -26.57
N MET A 193 14.20 16.23 -25.33
CA MET A 193 15.52 16.78 -24.97
C MET A 193 16.42 15.77 -24.25
N THR A 194 15.87 14.61 -23.88
CA THR A 194 16.56 13.61 -23.06
C THR A 194 16.99 12.43 -23.93
N THR A 195 18.26 12.09 -23.93
CA THR A 195 18.80 10.91 -24.62
C THR A 195 19.16 9.77 -23.68
N GLU A 196 19.37 10.08 -22.41
CA GLU A 196 19.68 9.09 -21.38
C GLU A 196 19.06 9.49 -20.04
N VAL A 197 18.63 8.50 -19.25
CA VAL A 197 18.09 8.70 -17.91
C VAL A 197 18.53 7.55 -17.01
N SER A 198 18.92 7.92 -15.78
CA SER A 198 19.21 6.96 -14.71
C SER A 198 18.18 7.08 -13.61
N VAL A 199 17.66 5.95 -13.17
CA VAL A 199 16.62 5.89 -12.14
C VAL A 199 16.88 4.71 -11.20
N ARG A 200 16.58 4.88 -9.92
CA ARG A 200 16.68 3.77 -8.95
C ARG A 200 15.47 2.85 -9.05
N LEU A 201 15.71 1.57 -8.80
CA LEU A 201 14.64 0.59 -8.66
C LEU A 201 13.68 1.03 -7.52
N GLY A 202 12.37 1.06 -7.80
CA GLY A 202 11.35 1.57 -6.88
C GLY A 202 10.99 3.05 -7.03
N ASN A 203 11.71 3.77 -7.87
CA ASN A 203 11.34 5.11 -8.32
C ASN A 203 10.65 5.03 -9.71
N SER A 204 10.26 6.15 -10.28
CA SER A 204 9.66 6.22 -11.62
C SER A 204 10.29 7.35 -12.43
N VAL A 205 10.29 7.19 -13.74
CA VAL A 205 10.54 8.28 -14.69
C VAL A 205 9.20 8.80 -15.15
N VAL A 206 8.96 10.10 -15.07
CA VAL A 206 7.71 10.76 -15.49
C VAL A 206 8.02 11.73 -16.62
N PHE A 207 7.29 11.65 -17.71
CA PHE A 207 7.44 12.54 -18.84
C PHE A 207 6.71 13.86 -18.59
N THR A 208 7.44 14.97 -18.64
CA THR A 208 6.85 16.31 -18.55
C THR A 208 6.47 16.75 -19.96
N VAL A 209 5.24 16.48 -20.35
CA VAL A 209 4.76 16.67 -21.72
C VAL A 209 3.39 17.36 -21.74
N ALA A 210 3.12 18.09 -22.84
CA ALA A 210 1.76 18.47 -23.21
C ALA A 210 1.03 17.27 -23.82
N ASP A 211 -0.31 17.26 -23.77
CA ASP A 211 -1.16 16.23 -24.35
C ASP A 211 -0.73 14.80 -23.93
N PRO A 212 -0.72 14.44 -22.64
CA PRO A 212 -0.12 13.20 -22.14
C PRO A 212 -0.80 11.93 -22.67
N ASP A 213 -2.00 12.01 -23.19
CA ASP A 213 -2.74 10.93 -23.85
C ASP A 213 -2.20 10.57 -25.25
N LYS A 214 -1.43 11.47 -25.87
CA LYS A 214 -0.84 11.27 -27.22
C LYS A 214 0.56 10.65 -27.19
N TRP A 215 1.12 10.42 -26.02
CA TRP A 215 2.45 9.86 -25.86
C TRP A 215 2.38 8.36 -25.59
N SER A 216 3.26 7.62 -26.24
CA SER A 216 3.46 6.19 -25.98
C SER A 216 4.95 5.87 -25.91
N ALA A 217 5.30 4.70 -25.38
CA ALA A 217 6.67 4.23 -25.41
C ALA A 217 6.75 2.72 -25.55
N GLN A 218 7.72 2.26 -26.33
CA GLN A 218 8.12 0.86 -26.42
C GLN A 218 9.42 0.67 -25.65
N ILE A 219 9.41 -0.22 -24.67
CA ILE A 219 10.58 -0.63 -23.90
C ILE A 219 11.18 -1.84 -24.60
N VAL A 220 12.45 -1.78 -24.98
CA VAL A 220 13.13 -2.86 -25.73
C VAL A 220 13.25 -4.12 -24.87
N ASP A 221 13.63 -3.97 -23.59
CA ASP A 221 13.59 -5.08 -22.62
C ASP A 221 12.49 -4.86 -21.57
N PRO A 222 11.30 -5.47 -21.75
CA PRO A 222 10.18 -5.31 -20.82
C PRO A 222 10.42 -5.97 -19.45
N ALA A 223 11.48 -6.74 -19.27
CA ALA A 223 11.87 -7.24 -17.96
C ALA A 223 12.55 -6.17 -17.11
N VAL A 224 13.16 -5.16 -17.71
CA VAL A 224 13.86 -4.06 -17.03
C VAL A 224 12.90 -2.95 -16.61
N ALA A 225 11.92 -2.60 -17.47
CA ALA A 225 10.97 -1.53 -17.19
C ALA A 225 9.63 -1.72 -17.91
N GLN A 226 8.62 -1.00 -17.47
CA GLN A 226 7.27 -0.99 -18.04
C GLN A 226 6.81 0.44 -18.27
N PHE A 227 6.26 0.72 -19.44
CA PHE A 227 5.57 1.99 -19.73
C PHE A 227 4.18 2.02 -19.10
N ILE A 228 3.82 3.18 -18.54
CA ILE A 228 2.50 3.49 -17.99
C ILE A 228 1.95 4.68 -18.78
N PRO A 229 0.86 4.52 -19.54
CA PRO A 229 0.30 5.62 -20.32
C PRO A 229 -0.24 6.73 -19.40
N GLY A 230 -0.11 7.96 -19.88
CA GLY A 230 -0.77 9.13 -19.30
C GLY A 230 -2.18 9.31 -19.84
N GLY A 231 -2.83 10.40 -19.43
CA GLY A 231 -4.13 10.81 -19.96
C GLY A 231 -5.14 11.22 -18.89
N ASP A 232 -6.36 11.47 -19.33
CA ASP A 232 -7.46 11.92 -18.51
C ASP A 232 -7.99 10.78 -17.61
N GLN A 233 -8.11 11.06 -16.31
CA GLN A 233 -8.68 10.17 -15.28
C GLN A 233 -10.04 10.70 -14.77
N GLY A 234 -10.65 11.61 -15.49
CA GLY A 234 -11.94 12.22 -15.19
C GLY A 234 -11.84 13.48 -14.33
N SER A 235 -11.21 13.43 -13.17
CA SER A 235 -11.02 14.59 -12.28
C SER A 235 -9.61 15.20 -12.32
N TYR A 236 -8.67 14.52 -12.95
CA TYR A 236 -7.28 14.98 -13.12
C TYR A 236 -6.63 14.28 -14.32
N THR A 237 -5.56 14.86 -14.83
CA THR A 237 -4.76 14.29 -15.91
C THR A 237 -3.45 13.75 -15.33
N THR A 238 -3.01 12.58 -15.79
CA THR A 238 -1.73 11.97 -15.42
C THR A 238 -0.73 12.08 -16.56
N ASN A 239 0.53 12.35 -16.24
CA ASN A 239 1.62 12.26 -17.19
C ASN A 239 2.00 10.80 -17.47
N PRO A 240 2.46 10.47 -18.69
CA PRO A 240 3.04 9.17 -18.97
C PRO A 240 4.27 8.91 -18.09
N ALA A 241 4.49 7.65 -17.74
CA ALA A 241 5.59 7.27 -16.86
C ALA A 241 6.24 5.95 -17.27
N VAL A 242 7.46 5.73 -16.81
CA VAL A 242 8.14 4.44 -16.90
C VAL A 242 8.43 3.95 -15.48
N LYS A 243 7.99 2.73 -15.22
CA LYS A 243 8.21 2.02 -13.96
C LYS A 243 9.36 1.04 -14.10
N PRO A 244 10.48 1.23 -13.41
CA PRO A 244 11.54 0.23 -13.31
C PRO A 244 11.04 -1.06 -12.66
N LEU A 245 11.43 -2.20 -13.21
CA LEU A 245 11.07 -3.53 -12.71
C LEU A 245 12.28 -4.30 -12.19
N LYS A 246 13.46 -4.09 -12.83
CA LYS A 246 14.71 -4.79 -12.51
C LYS A 246 15.90 -3.88 -12.80
N VAL A 247 16.96 -4.02 -12.01
CA VAL A 247 18.26 -3.38 -12.28
C VAL A 247 18.80 -3.85 -13.63
N GLY A 248 19.23 -2.90 -14.44
CA GLY A 248 19.72 -3.16 -15.80
C GLY A 248 19.61 -1.92 -16.69
N THR A 249 19.91 -2.11 -17.97
CA THR A 249 19.87 -1.05 -18.97
C THR A 249 19.00 -1.49 -20.14
N THR A 250 18.15 -0.60 -20.66
CA THR A 250 17.30 -0.84 -21.82
C THR A 250 17.09 0.44 -22.62
N ALA A 251 16.87 0.33 -23.91
CA ALA A 251 16.41 1.46 -24.71
C ALA A 251 14.90 1.63 -24.61
N MET A 252 14.45 2.87 -24.69
CA MET A 252 13.05 3.26 -24.79
C MET A 252 12.83 4.05 -26.07
N HIS A 253 11.91 3.63 -26.91
CA HIS A 253 11.46 4.39 -28.07
C HIS A 253 10.17 5.13 -27.68
N VAL A 254 10.30 6.41 -27.35
CA VAL A 254 9.18 7.27 -26.96
C VAL A 254 8.60 7.93 -28.20
N MET A 255 7.29 7.85 -28.37
CA MET A 255 6.59 8.26 -29.58
C MET A 255 5.55 9.33 -29.30
N HIS A 256 5.51 10.35 -30.19
CA HIS A 256 4.46 11.36 -30.23
C HIS A 256 4.10 11.66 -31.69
N GLY A 257 2.93 11.18 -32.12
CA GLY A 257 2.55 11.21 -33.54
C GLY A 257 3.52 10.39 -34.40
N SER A 258 4.20 11.01 -35.35
CA SER A 258 5.24 10.40 -36.20
C SER A 258 6.65 10.49 -35.62
N ASP A 259 6.84 11.28 -34.57
CA ASP A 259 8.15 11.52 -33.98
C ASP A 259 8.53 10.40 -33.02
N VAL A 260 9.80 9.95 -33.10
CA VAL A 260 10.36 8.90 -32.25
C VAL A 260 11.60 9.44 -31.58
N PHE A 261 11.65 9.36 -30.26
CA PHE A 261 12.78 9.76 -29.43
C PHE A 261 13.37 8.51 -28.76
N GLU A 262 14.65 8.28 -28.99
CA GLU A 262 15.36 7.16 -28.38
C GLU A 262 16.02 7.62 -27.08
N ILE A 263 15.70 6.94 -25.97
CA ILE A 263 16.24 7.25 -24.64
C ILE A 263 16.82 5.99 -24.01
N GLN A 264 18.08 6.08 -23.60
CA GLN A 264 18.74 5.01 -22.85
C GLN A 264 18.32 5.09 -21.38
N LEU A 265 17.64 4.05 -20.89
CA LEU A 265 17.26 3.92 -19.50
C LEU A 265 18.23 3.03 -18.73
N THR A 266 18.82 3.54 -17.67
CA THR A 266 19.62 2.76 -16.70
C THR A 266 18.89 2.69 -15.38
N VAL A 267 18.55 1.48 -14.95
CA VAL A 267 17.96 1.21 -13.62
C VAL A 267 19.06 0.78 -12.67
N THR A 268 19.26 1.54 -11.61
CA THR A 268 20.24 1.27 -10.54
C THR A 268 19.57 0.74 -9.27
N GLU A 269 20.34 0.30 -8.30
CA GLU A 269 19.85 -0.10 -6.96
C GLU A 269 19.33 1.08 -6.13
#